data_99428210289c26326c3efe85cf170232
#
_entry.id   99428210289c26326c3efe85cf170232
#
_cell.length_a   1.000
_cell.length_b   1.000
_cell.length_c   1.000
_cell.angle_alpha   90.00
_cell.angle_beta   90.00
_cell.angle_gamma   90.00
#
_symmetry.space_group_name_H-M   'P 1'
#
loop_
_entity.id
_entity.type
_entity.pdbx_description
1 polymer ?
#
loop_
_entity_poly.entity_id
_entity_poly.type
_entity_poly.pdbx_seq_one_letter_code
_entity_poly.pdbx_strand_id
1 'polypeptide(L)'
;MTKTEKAVTWAIEIANDPAHGYDQDNRWGPDYDCSSLVISAWQQAGVPVKTKGAYNTKSMKSVFLSCGFKDVTSSVNLDNGSGMKRGDVLLNIARHTVMHIGNGKVVSASINENGGAHGGTPGDQNGNEIKIQNYYNCPWDCVLRYNEDSTSTDPEPQPTTGNAKIRKGQSYANKFANTGISITGKRDAATKKAAIKVLQTALNKDYGAGLDVDGIWGTNTSNALGKHYVKSGETQYMVTAAEILPVSYTHLTLPTIA
;
A
#
# COMPACT_ATOMS: atom_id res chain seq x y z
N MET A 1 -8.20 -5.34 -11.95
CA MET A 1 -8.05 -3.89 -11.70
C MET A 1 -6.64 -3.53 -12.11
N THR A 2 -6.47 -2.55 -13.00
CA THR A 2 -5.16 -2.08 -13.47
C THR A 2 -4.35 -1.46 -12.33
N LYS A 3 -3.04 -1.27 -12.52
CA LYS A 3 -2.20 -0.60 -11.51
C LYS A 3 -2.63 0.86 -11.30
N THR A 4 -2.99 1.54 -12.39
CA THR A 4 -3.57 2.89 -12.34
C THR A 4 -4.82 2.94 -11.45
N GLU A 5 -5.78 2.03 -11.65
CA GLU A 5 -6.99 2.00 -10.85
C GLU A 5 -6.71 1.67 -9.36
N LYS A 6 -5.76 0.80 -9.08
CA LYS A 6 -5.34 0.52 -7.70
C LYS A 6 -4.74 1.75 -7.02
N ALA A 7 -3.84 2.46 -7.72
CA ALA A 7 -3.21 3.67 -7.17
C ALA A 7 -4.24 4.76 -6.90
N VAL A 8 -5.14 5.01 -7.85
CA VAL A 8 -6.16 6.04 -7.72
C VAL A 8 -7.18 5.68 -6.64
N THR A 9 -7.65 4.44 -6.60
CA THR A 9 -8.60 3.98 -5.58
C THR A 9 -8.01 4.14 -4.18
N TRP A 10 -6.77 3.69 -3.98
CA TRP A 10 -6.08 3.84 -2.70
C TRP A 10 -5.96 5.32 -2.28
N ALA A 11 -5.57 6.21 -3.20
CA ALA A 11 -5.44 7.63 -2.87
C ALA A 11 -6.79 8.30 -2.54
N ILE A 12 -7.87 7.86 -3.19
CA ILE A 12 -9.24 8.31 -2.88
C ILE A 12 -9.68 7.79 -1.50
N GLU A 13 -9.37 6.54 -1.16
CA GLU A 13 -9.67 5.96 0.15
C GLU A 13 -8.96 6.75 1.25
N ILE A 14 -7.67 7.07 1.09
CA ILE A 14 -6.93 7.91 2.04
C ILE A 14 -7.56 9.31 2.17
N ALA A 15 -7.93 9.94 1.07
CA ALA A 15 -8.54 11.28 1.10
C ALA A 15 -9.95 11.32 1.72
N ASN A 16 -10.62 10.20 1.85
CA ASN A 16 -11.95 10.09 2.45
C ASN A 16 -11.92 9.51 3.89
N ASP A 17 -10.74 9.13 4.39
CA ASP A 17 -10.59 8.58 5.74
C ASP A 17 -10.01 9.66 6.67
N PRO A 18 -10.78 10.18 7.64
CA PRO A 18 -10.32 11.21 8.56
C PRO A 18 -9.19 10.77 9.50
N ALA A 19 -8.83 9.49 9.50
CA ALA A 19 -7.67 9.00 10.24
C ALA A 19 -6.32 9.35 9.57
N HIS A 20 -6.35 9.97 8.39
CA HIS A 20 -5.18 10.38 7.62
C HIS A 20 -5.15 11.88 7.41
N GLY A 21 -4.07 12.53 7.77
CA GLY A 21 -3.86 13.96 7.63
C GLY A 21 -2.57 14.32 6.91
N TYR A 22 -2.17 15.57 7.02
CA TYR A 22 -0.97 16.11 6.39
C TYR A 22 0.14 16.35 7.41
N ASP A 23 1.29 15.70 7.21
CA ASP A 23 2.51 16.00 7.94
C ASP A 23 3.74 15.70 7.06
N GLN A 24 4.73 16.60 7.05
CA GLN A 24 6.01 16.36 6.37
C GLN A 24 7.02 15.57 7.22
N ASP A 25 6.85 15.52 8.54
CA ASP A 25 7.75 14.82 9.45
C ASP A 25 7.36 13.34 9.57
N ASN A 26 6.05 13.03 9.69
CA ASN A 26 5.50 11.67 9.81
C ASN A 26 4.72 11.24 8.55
N ARG A 27 5.31 11.42 7.38
CA ARG A 27 4.69 11.42 6.06
C ARG A 27 4.51 10.06 5.37
N TRP A 28 4.72 8.96 6.03
CA TRP A 28 4.65 7.62 5.42
C TRP A 28 3.54 6.73 6.01
N GLY A 29 2.50 7.36 6.53
CA GLY A 29 1.38 6.76 7.23
C GLY A 29 1.53 6.83 8.76
N PRO A 30 0.43 7.17 9.47
CA PRO A 30 -0.90 7.40 8.92
C PRO A 30 -1.05 8.69 8.10
N ASP A 31 -0.24 9.73 8.35
CA ASP A 31 -0.29 11.00 7.64
C ASP A 31 0.64 11.03 6.43
N TYR A 32 0.37 11.93 5.50
CA TYR A 32 1.10 12.02 4.23
C TYR A 32 1.36 13.48 3.85
N ASP A 33 2.50 13.75 3.21
CA ASP A 33 2.67 14.96 2.42
C ASP A 33 2.27 14.73 0.96
N CYS A 34 2.34 15.77 0.12
CA CYS A 34 1.98 15.68 -1.28
C CYS A 34 2.71 14.57 -2.03
N SER A 35 4.00 14.42 -1.79
CA SER A 35 4.84 13.45 -2.49
C SER A 35 4.68 12.03 -1.93
N SER A 36 4.63 11.87 -0.62
CA SER A 36 4.48 10.56 0.00
C SER A 36 3.10 9.95 -0.26
N LEU A 37 2.03 10.74 -0.36
CA LEU A 37 0.71 10.27 -0.78
C LEU A 37 0.77 9.62 -2.17
N VAL A 38 1.30 10.34 -3.16
CA VAL A 38 1.39 9.85 -4.55
C VAL A 38 2.34 8.67 -4.67
N ILE A 39 3.51 8.74 -4.02
CA ILE A 39 4.50 7.65 -4.02
C ILE A 39 3.91 6.38 -3.38
N SER A 40 3.21 6.53 -2.24
CA SER A 40 2.58 5.39 -1.55
C SER A 40 1.46 4.78 -2.38
N ALA A 41 0.62 5.60 -3.02
CA ALA A 41 -0.45 5.12 -3.90
C ALA A 41 0.09 4.20 -5.01
N TRP A 42 1.13 4.62 -5.70
CA TRP A 42 1.74 3.81 -6.75
C TRP A 42 2.50 2.59 -6.21
N GLN A 43 3.17 2.73 -5.06
CA GLN A 43 3.80 1.59 -4.39
C GLN A 43 2.76 0.53 -3.98
N GLN A 44 1.59 0.93 -3.45
CA GLN A 44 0.48 0.04 -3.11
C GLN A 44 -0.16 -0.61 -4.35
N ALA A 45 -0.13 0.09 -5.47
CA ALA A 45 -0.56 -0.45 -6.75
C ALA A 45 0.39 -1.49 -7.35
N GLY A 46 1.55 -1.73 -6.72
CA GLY A 46 2.57 -2.67 -7.19
C GLY A 46 3.54 -2.06 -8.21
N VAL A 47 3.66 -0.73 -8.25
CA VAL A 47 4.72 -0.03 -8.99
C VAL A 47 5.80 0.39 -7.99
N PRO A 48 7.03 -0.15 -8.05
CA PRO A 48 8.01 -0.07 -6.96
C PRO A 48 8.71 1.30 -6.84
N VAL A 49 7.97 2.40 -6.98
CA VAL A 49 8.52 3.76 -7.00
C VAL A 49 9.22 4.13 -5.68
N LYS A 50 8.59 3.81 -4.54
CA LYS A 50 9.21 4.04 -3.21
C LYS A 50 10.45 3.18 -3.03
N THR A 51 10.36 1.91 -3.35
CA THR A 51 11.46 0.95 -3.22
C THR A 51 12.64 1.30 -4.12
N LYS A 52 12.37 1.94 -5.26
CA LYS A 52 13.42 2.43 -6.19
C LYS A 52 13.91 3.84 -5.90
N GLY A 53 13.54 4.41 -4.74
CA GLY A 53 14.12 5.64 -4.22
C GLY A 53 13.33 6.92 -4.49
N ALA A 54 12.06 6.85 -4.91
CA ALA A 54 11.20 8.03 -4.87
C ALA A 54 10.96 8.40 -3.39
N TYR A 55 11.35 9.61 -3.04
CA TYR A 55 11.26 10.08 -1.66
C TYR A 55 10.57 11.44 -1.54
N ASN A 56 10.75 12.33 -2.48
CA ASN A 56 10.15 13.66 -2.54
C ASN A 56 9.96 14.10 -4.00
N THR A 57 9.40 15.27 -4.22
CA THR A 57 9.13 15.80 -5.56
C THR A 57 10.36 15.84 -6.47
N LYS A 58 11.54 16.11 -5.92
CA LYS A 58 12.81 16.18 -6.69
C LYS A 58 13.22 14.82 -7.27
N SER A 59 12.97 13.73 -6.53
CA SER A 59 13.30 12.37 -6.95
C SER A 59 12.22 11.70 -7.79
N MET A 60 10.99 12.20 -7.75
CA MET A 60 9.83 11.53 -8.38
C MET A 60 10.01 11.37 -9.89
N LYS A 61 10.37 12.43 -10.64
CA LYS A 61 10.41 12.35 -12.11
C LYS A 61 11.30 11.20 -12.60
N SER A 62 12.55 11.17 -12.17
CA SER A 62 13.52 10.16 -12.62
C SER A 62 13.12 8.74 -12.22
N VAL A 63 12.65 8.57 -10.98
CA VAL A 63 12.27 7.25 -10.46
C VAL A 63 10.98 6.75 -11.13
N PHE A 64 9.96 7.59 -11.29
CA PHE A 64 8.72 7.21 -11.95
C PHE A 64 8.97 6.79 -13.41
N LEU A 65 9.78 7.56 -14.15
CA LEU A 65 10.16 7.18 -15.50
C LEU A 65 10.86 5.80 -15.54
N SER A 66 11.74 5.51 -14.58
CA SER A 66 12.41 4.21 -14.48
C SER A 66 11.44 3.06 -14.08
N CYS A 67 10.26 3.40 -13.56
CA CYS A 67 9.22 2.46 -13.14
C CYS A 67 8.10 2.29 -14.18
N GLY A 68 8.30 2.71 -15.43
CA GLY A 68 7.35 2.50 -16.52
C GLY A 68 6.39 3.66 -16.77
N PHE A 69 6.63 4.82 -16.16
CA PHE A 69 5.93 6.05 -16.54
C PHE A 69 6.53 6.66 -17.80
N LYS A 70 5.72 7.44 -18.51
CA LYS A 70 6.13 8.31 -19.62
C LYS A 70 5.82 9.75 -19.28
N ASP A 71 6.69 10.66 -19.66
CA ASP A 71 6.41 12.09 -19.63
C ASP A 71 5.45 12.42 -20.79
N VAL A 72 4.25 12.83 -20.45
CA VAL A 72 3.18 13.14 -21.41
C VAL A 72 2.82 14.62 -21.41
N THR A 73 3.68 15.47 -20.87
CA THR A 73 3.44 16.92 -20.71
C THR A 73 3.00 17.58 -22.02
N SER A 74 3.67 17.24 -23.13
CA SER A 74 3.33 17.78 -24.44
C SER A 74 1.97 17.33 -25.01
N SER A 75 1.35 16.32 -24.40
CA SER A 75 0.07 15.74 -24.82
C SER A 75 -1.11 16.22 -23.99
N VAL A 76 -0.89 17.12 -23.04
CA VAL A 76 -1.91 17.66 -22.12
C VAL A 76 -1.88 19.18 -22.13
N ASN A 77 -3.02 19.80 -21.89
CA ASN A 77 -3.10 21.24 -21.69
C ASN A 77 -3.06 21.53 -20.19
N LEU A 78 -1.96 22.13 -19.73
CA LEU A 78 -1.75 22.43 -18.31
C LEU A 78 -2.62 23.61 -17.81
N ASP A 79 -3.18 24.43 -18.69
CA ASP A 79 -4.02 25.57 -18.26
C ASP A 79 -5.41 25.10 -17.79
N ASN A 80 -5.95 24.06 -18.44
CA ASN A 80 -7.30 23.59 -18.19
C ASN A 80 -7.42 22.09 -17.89
N GLY A 81 -6.32 21.36 -17.92
CA GLY A 81 -6.30 19.91 -17.62
C GLY A 81 -6.80 19.01 -18.74
N SER A 82 -7.07 19.55 -19.95
CA SER A 82 -7.53 18.70 -21.03
C SER A 82 -6.43 17.76 -21.52
N GLY A 83 -6.81 16.54 -21.91
CA GLY A 83 -5.88 15.48 -22.30
C GLY A 83 -5.31 14.66 -21.12
N MET A 84 -5.56 15.08 -19.88
CA MET A 84 -5.19 14.30 -18.71
C MET A 84 -6.02 13.03 -18.60
N LYS A 85 -5.39 11.98 -18.11
CA LYS A 85 -6.04 10.69 -17.85
C LYS A 85 -5.98 10.37 -16.36
N ARG A 86 -6.88 9.50 -15.94
CA ARG A 86 -6.91 8.97 -14.57
C ARG A 86 -5.59 8.30 -14.24
N GLY A 87 -5.00 8.65 -13.09
CA GLY A 87 -3.68 8.21 -12.65
C GLY A 87 -2.51 9.10 -13.08
N ASP A 88 -2.72 10.11 -13.93
CA ASP A 88 -1.65 11.05 -14.27
C ASP A 88 -1.13 11.76 -13.02
N VAL A 89 0.18 11.78 -12.87
CA VAL A 89 0.88 12.47 -11.79
C VAL A 89 1.37 13.81 -12.30
N LEU A 90 0.85 14.89 -11.74
CA LEU A 90 1.28 16.24 -12.02
C LEU A 90 2.36 16.62 -11.02
N LEU A 91 3.47 17.10 -11.50
CA LEU A 91 4.65 17.35 -10.69
C LEU A 91 5.18 18.77 -10.92
N ASN A 92 5.24 19.55 -9.86
CA ASN A 92 6.15 20.67 -9.71
C ASN A 92 7.33 20.18 -8.87
N ILE A 93 8.50 20.06 -9.51
CA ILE A 93 9.70 19.44 -8.91
C ILE A 93 10.18 20.20 -7.67
N ALA A 94 9.92 21.50 -7.62
CA ALA A 94 10.39 22.34 -6.51
C ALA A 94 9.52 22.22 -5.25
N ARG A 95 8.20 21.92 -5.37
CA ARG A 95 7.29 22.13 -4.24
C ARG A 95 6.05 21.23 -4.13
N HIS A 96 5.50 20.69 -5.21
CA HIS A 96 4.18 20.04 -5.10
C HIS A 96 3.94 18.96 -6.12
N THR A 97 3.06 18.02 -5.76
CA THR A 97 2.55 16.99 -6.67
C THR A 97 1.13 16.60 -6.31
N VAL A 98 0.36 16.25 -7.32
CA VAL A 98 -1.00 15.74 -7.18
C VAL A 98 -1.23 14.59 -8.17
N MET A 99 -2.27 13.80 -7.96
CA MET A 99 -2.67 12.76 -8.90
C MET A 99 -4.05 13.07 -9.48
N HIS A 100 -4.15 13.07 -10.81
CA HIS A 100 -5.43 13.22 -11.50
C HIS A 100 -6.27 11.95 -11.36
N ILE A 101 -7.49 12.09 -10.83
CA ILE A 101 -8.36 10.95 -10.52
C ILE A 101 -9.53 10.77 -11.50
N GLY A 102 -9.51 11.50 -12.63
CA GLY A 102 -10.58 11.52 -13.62
C GLY A 102 -11.58 12.66 -13.39
N ASN A 103 -12.44 12.89 -14.37
CA ASN A 103 -13.53 13.88 -14.32
C ASN A 103 -13.06 15.30 -13.92
N GLY A 104 -11.87 15.71 -14.37
CA GLY A 104 -11.30 17.02 -14.05
C GLY A 104 -10.98 17.23 -12.57
N LYS A 105 -10.77 16.14 -11.81
CA LYS A 105 -10.45 16.19 -10.38
C LYS A 105 -9.06 15.64 -10.09
N VAL A 106 -8.46 16.17 -9.03
CA VAL A 106 -7.18 15.73 -8.48
C VAL A 106 -7.32 15.38 -7.00
N VAL A 107 -6.47 14.49 -6.51
CA VAL A 107 -6.26 14.25 -5.09
C VAL A 107 -4.90 14.79 -4.68
N SER A 108 -4.85 15.48 -3.55
CA SER A 108 -3.62 16.07 -3.01
C SER A 108 -3.63 16.15 -1.49
N ALA A 109 -2.45 16.02 -0.89
CA ALA A 109 -2.18 16.42 0.48
C ALA A 109 -1.47 17.77 0.46
N SER A 110 -1.87 18.75 1.25
CA SER A 110 -1.43 20.13 1.07
C SER A 110 -0.86 20.82 2.30
N ILE A 111 -1.61 20.88 3.38
CA ILE A 111 -1.26 21.56 4.64
C ILE A 111 -2.00 20.88 5.78
N ASN A 112 -1.47 20.98 7.00
CA ASN A 112 -2.13 20.51 8.21
C ASN A 112 -3.20 21.50 8.72
N GLU A 113 -3.91 21.15 9.78
CA GLU A 113 -4.97 21.94 10.41
C GLU A 113 -4.52 23.33 10.87
N ASN A 114 -3.21 23.51 11.11
CA ASN A 114 -2.62 24.80 11.53
C ASN A 114 -2.17 25.65 10.34
N GLY A 115 -2.40 25.21 9.11
CA GLY A 115 -1.94 25.88 7.89
C GLY A 115 -0.44 25.76 7.65
N GLY A 116 0.22 24.79 8.29
CA GLY A 116 1.66 24.51 8.21
C GLY A 116 1.98 23.20 7.47
N ALA A 117 3.29 22.95 7.36
CA ALA A 117 3.80 21.72 6.74
C ALA A 117 4.28 20.69 7.76
N HIS A 118 4.49 21.09 8.99
CA HIS A 118 5.12 20.30 10.05
C HIS A 118 4.28 20.34 11.32
N GLY A 119 4.30 19.26 12.10
CA GLY A 119 3.81 19.23 13.48
C GLY A 119 2.30 19.34 13.62
N GLY A 120 1.53 18.79 12.71
CA GLY A 120 0.08 18.65 12.84
C GLY A 120 -0.34 17.59 13.86
N THR A 121 -1.60 17.61 14.25
CA THR A 121 -2.25 16.52 14.99
C THR A 121 -2.52 15.39 13.99
N PRO A 122 -2.25 14.10 14.33
CA PRO A 122 -2.53 13.01 13.41
C PRO A 122 -4.00 12.95 12.95
N GLY A 123 -4.21 12.72 11.65
CA GLY A 123 -5.52 12.68 11.02
C GLY A 123 -5.95 14.01 10.36
N ASP A 124 -7.06 13.98 9.62
CA ASP A 124 -7.59 15.14 8.89
C ASP A 124 -8.55 15.95 9.76
N GLN A 125 -8.00 16.83 10.60
CA GLN A 125 -8.74 17.56 11.62
C GLN A 125 -9.75 18.57 11.04
N ASN A 126 -9.53 19.06 9.84
CA ASN A 126 -10.38 20.07 9.20
C ASN A 126 -11.04 19.60 7.89
N GLY A 127 -10.85 18.34 7.49
CA GLY A 127 -11.40 17.77 6.25
C GLY A 127 -10.80 18.35 4.97
N ASN A 128 -9.62 18.97 5.05
CA ASN A 128 -8.98 19.66 3.92
C ASN A 128 -7.48 19.36 3.76
N GLU A 129 -6.91 18.55 4.62
CA GLU A 129 -5.48 18.25 4.60
C GLU A 129 -5.13 17.32 3.45
N ILE A 130 -5.90 16.25 3.30
CA ILE A 130 -5.89 15.41 2.11
C ILE A 130 -7.26 15.52 1.44
N LYS A 131 -7.30 16.08 0.25
CA LYS A 131 -8.58 16.44 -0.38
C LYS A 131 -8.67 16.05 -1.85
N ILE A 132 -9.91 15.82 -2.28
CA ILE A 132 -10.29 15.71 -3.68
C ILE A 132 -10.88 17.06 -4.10
N GLN A 133 -10.28 17.67 -5.12
CA GLN A 133 -10.69 18.96 -5.61
C GLN A 133 -10.69 19.02 -7.14
N ASN A 134 -11.29 20.06 -7.71
CA ASN A 134 -11.18 20.29 -9.14
C ASN A 134 -9.72 20.54 -9.53
N TYR A 135 -9.39 20.13 -10.76
CA TYR A 135 -8.10 20.48 -11.35
C TYR A 135 -7.87 22.00 -11.24
N TYR A 136 -6.66 22.39 -10.95
CA TYR A 136 -6.20 23.77 -10.92
C TYR A 136 -4.85 23.88 -11.63
N ASN A 137 -4.64 24.98 -12.31
CA ASN A 137 -3.32 25.27 -12.86
C ASN A 137 -2.38 25.66 -11.71
N CYS A 138 -1.31 24.89 -11.59
CA CYS A 138 -0.11 25.20 -10.81
C CYS A 138 1.02 25.17 -11.82
N PRO A 139 2.14 25.87 -11.63
CA PRO A 139 3.25 25.77 -12.59
C PRO A 139 3.84 24.36 -12.57
N TRP A 140 3.12 23.44 -13.20
CA TRP A 140 3.52 22.04 -13.32
C TRP A 140 4.70 21.90 -14.29
N ASP A 141 5.80 21.28 -13.84
CA ASP A 141 6.96 21.01 -14.70
C ASP A 141 6.71 19.83 -15.64
N CYS A 142 5.94 18.84 -15.19
CA CYS A 142 5.61 17.70 -16.02
C CYS A 142 4.36 16.94 -15.56
N VAL A 143 3.82 16.15 -16.50
CA VAL A 143 2.77 15.15 -16.26
C VAL A 143 3.33 13.78 -16.59
N LEU A 144 3.31 12.89 -15.59
CA LEU A 144 3.82 11.53 -15.71
C LEU A 144 2.65 10.55 -15.77
N ARG A 145 2.58 9.76 -16.84
CA ARG A 145 1.54 8.75 -17.06
C ARG A 145 2.13 7.36 -16.98
N TYR A 146 1.56 6.50 -16.15
CA TYR A 146 1.94 5.10 -16.12
C TYR A 146 1.53 4.40 -17.42
N ASN A 147 2.45 3.66 -18.01
CA ASN A 147 2.16 2.82 -19.15
C ASN A 147 1.74 1.43 -18.67
N GLU A 148 0.45 1.12 -18.74
CA GLU A 148 -0.06 -0.21 -18.34
C GLU A 148 0.54 -1.35 -19.19
N ASP A 149 1.01 -1.03 -20.41
CA ASP A 149 1.67 -2.00 -21.31
C ASP A 149 3.16 -2.18 -21.02
N SER A 150 3.74 -1.36 -20.13
CA SER A 150 5.14 -1.52 -19.72
C SER A 150 5.25 -2.73 -18.80
N THR A 151 5.53 -3.86 -19.39
CA THR A 151 6.04 -5.03 -18.69
C THR A 151 7.40 -4.69 -18.10
N SER A 152 7.42 -4.20 -16.84
CA SER A 152 8.61 -4.39 -16.03
C SER A 152 8.83 -5.91 -15.96
N THR A 153 10.04 -6.37 -16.25
CA THR A 153 10.46 -7.78 -16.20
C THR A 153 10.57 -8.31 -14.76
N ASP A 154 9.77 -7.79 -13.83
CA ASP A 154 9.39 -8.49 -12.63
C ASP A 154 8.14 -9.30 -12.97
N PRO A 155 8.07 -10.58 -12.68
CA PRO A 155 6.94 -11.41 -13.05
C PRO A 155 5.67 -10.83 -12.41
N GLU A 156 4.86 -10.17 -13.25
CA GLU A 156 3.48 -9.84 -12.93
C GLU A 156 2.79 -11.16 -12.53
N PRO A 157 2.07 -11.21 -11.41
CA PRO A 157 1.20 -12.35 -11.22
C PRO A 157 0.19 -12.32 -12.38
N GLN A 158 0.32 -13.27 -13.30
CA GLN A 158 -0.64 -13.57 -14.36
C GLN A 158 -2.06 -13.48 -13.78
N PRO A 159 -3.11 -13.15 -14.60
CA PRO A 159 -4.49 -13.24 -14.20
C PRO A 159 -4.79 -14.70 -13.82
N THR A 160 -4.47 -15.03 -12.59
CA THR A 160 -4.66 -16.36 -12.07
C THR A 160 -6.11 -16.52 -11.71
N THR A 161 -6.73 -17.55 -12.24
CA THR A 161 -8.02 -18.13 -11.89
C THR A 161 -8.10 -18.54 -10.41
N GLY A 162 -7.76 -17.64 -9.48
CA GLY A 162 -7.72 -17.90 -8.04
C GLY A 162 -8.49 -16.87 -7.23
N ASN A 163 -8.82 -17.24 -6.00
CA ASN A 163 -9.59 -16.41 -5.08
C ASN A 163 -8.78 -15.16 -4.63
N ALA A 164 -9.36 -13.98 -4.79
CA ALA A 164 -8.71 -12.70 -4.46
C ALA A 164 -8.33 -12.59 -2.96
N LYS A 165 -9.17 -13.12 -2.06
CA LYS A 165 -8.87 -13.14 -0.61
C LYS A 165 -7.65 -14.00 -0.32
N ILE A 166 -7.53 -15.16 -0.97
CA ILE A 166 -6.36 -16.05 -0.81
C ILE A 166 -5.10 -15.36 -1.32
N ARG A 167 -5.14 -14.68 -2.48
CA ARG A 167 -4.00 -13.88 -2.96
C ARG A 167 -3.56 -12.83 -1.96
N LYS A 168 -4.52 -12.13 -1.35
CA LYS A 168 -4.23 -11.14 -0.31
C LYS A 168 -3.51 -11.78 0.88
N GLY A 169 -3.98 -12.93 1.37
CA GLY A 169 -3.33 -13.69 2.44
C GLY A 169 -1.93 -14.19 2.07
N GLN A 170 -1.74 -14.71 0.85
CA GLN A 170 -0.42 -15.11 0.33
C GLN A 170 0.58 -13.94 0.28
N SER A 171 0.11 -12.77 -0.17
CA SER A 171 0.92 -11.54 -0.18
C SER A 171 1.32 -11.11 1.23
N TYR A 172 0.40 -11.14 2.18
CA TYR A 172 0.69 -10.83 3.58
C TYR A 172 1.64 -11.85 4.22
N ALA A 173 1.49 -13.15 3.93
CA ALA A 173 2.40 -14.18 4.40
C ALA A 173 3.84 -13.94 3.92
N ASN A 174 4.01 -13.56 2.66
CA ASN A 174 5.31 -13.18 2.12
C ASN A 174 5.93 -11.98 2.87
N LYS A 175 5.14 -10.95 3.15
CA LYS A 175 5.61 -9.75 3.85
C LYS A 175 5.90 -10.02 5.34
N PHE A 176 5.03 -10.77 6.01
CA PHE A 176 5.09 -10.96 7.46
C PHE A 176 6.13 -12.01 7.87
N ALA A 177 6.17 -13.16 7.18
CA ALA A 177 7.00 -14.30 7.55
C ALA A 177 8.04 -14.67 6.46
N ASN A 178 8.25 -13.78 5.47
CA ASN A 178 9.20 -13.96 4.36
C ASN A 178 9.07 -15.33 3.69
N THR A 179 7.84 -15.76 3.40
CA THR A 179 7.58 -17.13 2.96
C THR A 179 7.99 -17.42 1.51
N GLY A 180 8.10 -16.39 0.67
CA GLY A 180 8.54 -16.48 -0.73
C GLY A 180 7.63 -17.30 -1.65
N ILE A 181 6.35 -17.50 -1.27
CA ILE A 181 5.42 -18.29 -2.08
C ILE A 181 4.84 -17.49 -3.26
N SER A 182 4.51 -18.22 -4.33
CA SER A 182 3.79 -17.64 -5.47
C SER A 182 2.37 -17.23 -5.06
N ILE A 183 1.93 -16.04 -5.53
CA ILE A 183 0.60 -15.50 -5.23
C ILE A 183 -0.42 -16.03 -6.26
N THR A 184 -0.85 -17.27 -6.07
CA THR A 184 -1.71 -18.00 -7.02
C THR A 184 -3.21 -17.81 -6.78
N GLY A 185 -3.60 -17.41 -5.56
CA GLY A 185 -5.01 -17.42 -5.14
C GLY A 185 -5.59 -18.82 -4.93
N LYS A 186 -4.75 -19.85 -4.84
CA LYS A 186 -5.15 -21.23 -4.58
C LYS A 186 -4.71 -21.65 -3.18
N ARG A 187 -5.52 -22.49 -2.55
CA ARG A 187 -5.20 -23.12 -1.26
C ARG A 187 -4.43 -24.42 -1.51
N ASP A 188 -3.20 -24.29 -1.92
CA ASP A 188 -2.29 -25.42 -2.17
C ASP A 188 -1.37 -25.70 -0.97
N ALA A 189 -0.50 -26.70 -1.11
CA ALA A 189 0.45 -27.09 -0.08
C ALA A 189 1.42 -25.95 0.29
N ALA A 190 1.83 -25.14 -0.69
CA ALA A 190 2.70 -23.99 -0.46
C ALA A 190 2.00 -22.92 0.38
N THR A 191 0.73 -22.61 0.09
CA THR A 191 -0.09 -21.71 0.87
C THR A 191 -0.31 -22.20 2.31
N LYS A 192 -0.57 -23.51 2.49
CA LYS A 192 -0.68 -24.13 3.80
C LYS A 192 0.63 -24.00 4.60
N LYS A 193 1.75 -24.32 3.98
CA LYS A 193 3.07 -24.19 4.61
C LYS A 193 3.39 -22.75 5.01
N ALA A 194 3.06 -21.80 4.15
CA ALA A 194 3.23 -20.37 4.44
C ALA A 194 2.36 -19.90 5.61
N ALA A 195 1.13 -20.35 5.71
CA ALA A 195 0.25 -20.04 6.84
C ALA A 195 0.81 -20.54 8.18
N ILE A 196 1.39 -21.74 8.20
CA ILE A 196 2.06 -22.27 9.41
C ILE A 196 3.28 -21.42 9.77
N LYS A 197 4.10 -21.01 8.78
CA LYS A 197 5.23 -20.08 9.03
C LYS A 197 4.80 -18.76 9.62
N VAL A 198 3.67 -18.20 9.16
CA VAL A 198 3.10 -16.97 9.75
C VAL A 198 2.79 -17.18 11.22
N LEU A 199 2.15 -18.29 11.60
CA LEU A 199 1.84 -18.61 12.99
C LEU A 199 3.10 -18.79 13.83
N GLN A 200 4.07 -19.59 13.37
CA GLN A 200 5.35 -19.81 14.06
C GLN A 200 6.10 -18.49 14.28
N THR A 201 6.11 -17.61 13.26
CA THR A 201 6.73 -16.29 13.36
C THR A 201 6.03 -15.42 14.42
N ALA A 202 4.70 -15.42 14.45
CA ALA A 202 3.93 -14.67 15.44
C ALA A 202 4.18 -15.18 16.87
N LEU A 203 4.12 -16.49 17.07
CA LEU A 203 4.40 -17.12 18.37
C LEU A 203 5.81 -16.79 18.89
N ASN A 204 6.81 -16.79 17.99
CA ASN A 204 8.17 -16.41 18.35
C ASN A 204 8.27 -14.93 18.72
N LYS A 205 7.61 -14.04 17.98
CA LYS A 205 7.68 -12.59 18.22
C LYS A 205 6.94 -12.14 19.48
N ASP A 206 5.75 -12.68 19.71
CA ASP A 206 4.92 -12.24 20.85
C ASP A 206 5.30 -12.94 22.15
N TYR A 207 5.72 -14.20 22.08
CA TYR A 207 5.88 -15.04 23.27
C TYR A 207 7.26 -15.68 23.42
N GLY A 208 8.19 -15.44 22.50
CA GLY A 208 9.51 -16.04 22.54
C GLY A 208 9.48 -17.56 22.47
N ALA A 209 8.57 -18.14 21.69
CA ALA A 209 8.30 -19.58 21.71
C ALA A 209 9.46 -20.45 21.21
N GLY A 210 10.48 -19.86 20.57
CA GLY A 210 11.69 -20.56 20.10
C GLY A 210 11.41 -21.62 19.03
N LEU A 211 10.37 -21.43 18.22
CA LEU A 211 10.01 -22.36 17.16
C LEU A 211 10.88 -22.18 15.91
N ASP A 212 11.25 -23.28 15.29
CA ASP A 212 11.74 -23.25 13.90
C ASP A 212 10.62 -22.79 12.97
N VAL A 213 10.89 -21.78 12.13
CA VAL A 213 9.91 -21.27 11.16
C VAL A 213 9.99 -22.09 9.88
N ASP A 214 9.70 -23.37 9.98
CA ASP A 214 9.82 -24.38 8.92
C ASP A 214 8.50 -24.59 8.13
N GLY A 215 7.37 -24.15 8.70
CA GLY A 215 6.04 -24.35 8.12
C GLY A 215 5.51 -25.77 8.31
N ILE A 216 6.00 -26.48 9.31
CA ILE A 216 5.51 -27.81 9.71
C ILE A 216 4.66 -27.67 10.97
N TRP A 217 3.44 -28.20 10.93
CA TRP A 217 2.58 -28.27 12.10
C TRP A 217 3.00 -29.49 12.96
N GLY A 218 3.96 -29.32 13.83
CA GLY A 218 4.43 -30.34 14.74
C GLY A 218 3.97 -30.13 16.19
N THR A 219 4.40 -31.02 17.09
CA THR A 219 4.08 -30.98 18.52
C THR A 219 4.52 -29.66 19.16
N ASN A 220 5.69 -29.12 18.80
CA ASN A 220 6.18 -27.86 19.36
C ASN A 220 5.28 -26.68 18.98
N THR A 221 4.86 -26.58 17.70
CA THR A 221 3.94 -25.53 17.24
C THR A 221 2.57 -25.66 17.94
N SER A 222 2.05 -26.89 18.04
CA SER A 222 0.78 -27.17 18.74
C SER A 222 0.83 -26.79 20.22
N ASN A 223 1.89 -27.19 20.90
CA ASN A 223 2.08 -26.88 22.33
C ASN A 223 2.27 -25.39 22.58
N ALA A 224 3.00 -24.69 21.71
CA ALA A 224 3.16 -23.24 21.79
C ALA A 224 1.82 -22.52 21.60
N LEU A 225 1.04 -22.90 20.58
CA LEU A 225 -0.28 -22.32 20.34
C LEU A 225 -1.25 -22.61 21.48
N GLY A 226 -1.26 -23.83 22.04
CA GLY A 226 -2.18 -24.22 23.11
C GLY A 226 -1.99 -23.46 24.43
N LYS A 227 -0.89 -22.71 24.59
CA LYS A 227 -0.61 -21.88 25.77
C LYS A 227 -1.01 -20.41 25.61
N HIS A 228 -1.37 -19.98 24.42
CA HIS A 228 -1.54 -18.56 24.07
C HIS A 228 -2.86 -18.32 23.36
N TYR A 229 -3.55 -17.26 23.76
CA TYR A 229 -4.86 -16.85 23.20
C TYR A 229 -4.77 -15.41 22.73
N VAL A 230 -5.45 -15.12 21.62
CA VAL A 230 -5.60 -13.75 21.11
C VAL A 230 -6.87 -13.15 21.69
N LYS A 231 -6.76 -11.98 22.34
CA LYS A 231 -7.91 -11.21 22.83
C LYS A 231 -8.30 -10.14 21.81
N SER A 232 -9.58 -9.85 21.73
CA SER A 232 -10.08 -8.76 20.90
C SER A 232 -9.51 -7.41 21.37
N GLY A 233 -9.02 -6.59 20.43
CA GLY A 233 -8.45 -5.26 20.71
C GLY A 233 -6.97 -5.23 21.09
N GLU A 234 -6.26 -6.35 21.07
CA GLU A 234 -4.81 -6.38 21.28
C GLU A 234 -4.04 -6.17 19.98
N THR A 235 -2.93 -5.40 20.06
CA THR A 235 -2.00 -5.16 18.95
C THR A 235 -0.81 -6.11 19.06
N GLN A 236 -1.02 -7.38 18.77
CA GLN A 236 0.02 -8.41 18.79
C GLN A 236 0.23 -8.97 17.38
N TYR A 237 1.41 -9.56 17.14
CA TYR A 237 1.66 -10.29 15.89
C TYR A 237 0.71 -11.47 15.69
N MET A 238 0.22 -12.08 16.79
CA MET A 238 -0.82 -13.12 16.75
C MET A 238 -2.14 -12.59 16.18
N VAL A 239 -2.53 -11.34 16.40
CA VAL A 239 -3.69 -10.70 15.76
C VAL A 239 -3.47 -10.61 14.26
N THR A 240 -2.29 -10.14 13.83
CA THR A 240 -1.93 -10.11 12.39
C THR A 240 -1.93 -11.52 11.80
N ALA A 241 -1.42 -12.52 12.51
CA ALA A 241 -1.47 -13.91 12.09
C ALA A 241 -2.92 -14.41 11.95
N ALA A 242 -3.80 -14.07 12.90
CA ALA A 242 -5.23 -14.42 12.86
C ALA A 242 -5.95 -13.82 11.65
N GLU A 243 -5.59 -12.61 11.24
CA GLU A 243 -6.14 -11.96 10.04
C GLU A 243 -5.65 -12.60 8.73
N ILE A 244 -4.40 -13.06 8.70
CA ILE A 244 -3.79 -13.69 7.51
C ILE A 244 -4.29 -15.13 7.34
N LEU A 245 -4.38 -15.90 8.41
CA LEU A 245 -4.69 -17.33 8.40
C LEU A 245 -6.07 -17.68 7.81
N PRO A 246 -7.19 -17.02 8.16
CA PRO A 246 -8.51 -17.32 7.57
C PRO A 246 -8.56 -17.09 6.08
N VAL A 247 -7.76 -16.16 5.57
CA VAL A 247 -7.66 -15.84 4.14
C VAL A 247 -6.87 -16.91 3.40
N SER A 248 -5.88 -17.50 4.07
CA SER A 248 -4.96 -18.48 3.49
C SER A 248 -5.34 -19.93 3.81
N TYR A 249 -6.01 -20.19 4.95
CA TYR A 249 -6.26 -21.54 5.43
C TYR A 249 -7.48 -21.62 6.36
N THR A 250 -8.52 -22.41 6.01
CA THR A 250 -9.80 -22.48 6.74
C THR A 250 -9.80 -23.39 7.96
N HIS A 251 -8.76 -24.19 8.20
CA HIS A 251 -8.73 -25.16 9.32
C HIS A 251 -7.83 -24.70 10.49
N LEU A 252 -7.20 -23.53 10.37
CA LEU A 252 -6.47 -22.91 11.48
C LEU A 252 -7.35 -21.82 12.07
N THR A 253 -8.18 -22.17 13.01
CA THR A 253 -8.81 -21.20 13.93
C THR A 253 -7.85 -20.98 15.09
N LEU A 254 -7.36 -19.75 15.25
CA LEU A 254 -6.69 -19.38 16.49
C LEU A 254 -7.73 -19.40 17.63
N PRO A 255 -7.41 -19.92 18.80
CA PRO A 255 -8.32 -19.83 19.94
C PRO A 255 -8.52 -18.35 20.28
N THR A 256 -9.73 -17.87 20.10
CA THR A 256 -10.18 -16.54 20.52
C THR A 256 -11.05 -16.70 21.76
N ILE A 257 -10.77 -15.92 22.77
CA ILE A 257 -11.69 -15.76 23.89
C ILE A 257 -12.60 -14.58 23.55
N ALA A 258 -13.92 -14.81 23.59
CA ALA A 258 -14.93 -13.79 23.40
C ALA A 258 -14.93 -12.76 24.54
#